data_cdf20aa8bd00faf181e050718580ea52
#
_entry.id   cdf20aa8bd00faf181e050718580ea52
#
_cell.length_a   1.000
_cell.length_b   1.000
_cell.length_c   1.000
_cell.angle_alpha   90.00
_cell.angle_beta   90.00
_cell.angle_gamma   90.00
#
_symmetry.space_group_name_H-M   'P 1'
#
loop_
_entity.id
_entity.type
_entity.pdbx_description
1 polymer ?
#
loop_
_entity_poly.entity_id
_entity_poly.type
_entity_poly.pdbx_seq_one_letter_code
_entity_poly.pdbx_strand_id
1 'polypeptide(L)'
;MKDAKDEGFDRLATRGRKPLSNPCLSACRSVGGFTLIEVLIAMAIFALMAAVAYRGLTAILDAKQRVDAENDKWRNIGLLFTRLERDLTVAAPRPIRDSTKPYADALAGEAVIVGEYGAQLAFTRMGSPDDTGVLGAPQRVGYRLKNGNVEVLLWPVLDQAPRTLPEPNIIATDIAEMTFRYLDTNQQWQPRWPPPGNYPNGSSLLPNAVEATITLKSGESLVRLIDLPTT
;
A
#
# COMPACT_ATOMS: atom_id res chain seq x y z
N MET A 1 68.06 -36.92 31.10
CA MET A 1 68.57 -38.33 30.99
C MET A 1 68.89 -38.51 29.52
N LYS A 2 70.14 -38.38 29.32
CA LYS A 2 71.10 -39.19 28.53
C LYS A 2 70.86 -39.09 27.03
N ASP A 3 71.69 -38.45 26.38
CA ASP A 3 73.09 -38.77 25.95
C ASP A 3 73.03 -39.29 24.52
N ALA A 4 73.63 -38.68 23.70
CA ALA A 4 75.03 -38.59 23.37
C ALA A 4 75.32 -39.31 22.05
N LYS A 5 76.10 -38.59 21.34
CA LYS A 5 77.41 -38.97 20.70
C LYS A 5 77.28 -39.56 19.29
N ASP A 6 78.08 -39.32 18.38
CA ASP A 6 79.38 -38.65 18.23
C ASP A 6 80.00 -39.19 16.92
N GLU A 7 80.75 -38.39 16.30
CA GLU A 7 81.91 -38.76 15.47
C GLU A 7 81.70 -39.52 14.14
N GLY A 8 82.22 -39.18 13.09
CA GLY A 8 83.54 -38.68 12.82
C GLY A 8 83.87 -38.71 11.33
N PHE A 9 84.64 -37.82 10.99
CA PHE A 9 85.91 -37.90 10.27
C PHE A 9 85.99 -38.37 8.80
N ASP A 10 86.21 -37.46 7.96
CA ASP A 10 87.43 -37.22 7.19
C ASP A 10 87.56 -37.83 5.76
N ARG A 11 88.15 -36.93 4.97
CA ARG A 11 89.06 -37.10 3.83
C ARG A 11 88.49 -36.78 2.41
N LEU A 12 88.89 -35.56 2.03
CA LEU A 12 89.73 -35.23 0.89
C LEU A 12 89.52 -36.07 -0.40
N ALA A 13 89.07 -35.40 -1.41
CA ALA A 13 89.69 -35.45 -2.75
C ALA A 13 89.29 -34.24 -3.59
N THR A 14 90.22 -33.42 -3.82
CA THR A 14 90.29 -32.40 -4.88
C THR A 14 90.10 -33.01 -6.25
N ARG A 15 89.16 -32.43 -7.06
CA ARG A 15 89.43 -32.36 -8.51
C ARG A 15 88.43 -31.43 -9.23
N GLY A 16 89.01 -30.48 -9.90
CA GLY A 16 88.55 -30.03 -11.19
C GLY A 16 87.49 -28.96 -11.25
N ARG A 17 87.92 -27.70 -11.15
CA ARG A 17 87.14 -26.57 -11.63
C ARG A 17 86.90 -26.68 -13.14
N LYS A 18 85.65 -26.77 -13.58
CA LYS A 18 85.25 -26.27 -14.88
C LYS A 18 84.33 -25.06 -14.61
N PRO A 19 84.58 -23.92 -15.25
CA PRO A 19 83.69 -22.80 -15.18
C PRO A 19 82.45 -23.12 -16.05
N LEU A 20 81.38 -23.37 -15.42
CA LEU A 20 80.05 -23.38 -16.14
C LEU A 20 79.73 -21.92 -16.40
N SER A 21 79.90 -21.54 -17.67
CA SER A 21 79.39 -20.34 -18.23
C SER A 21 77.86 -20.49 -18.25
N ASN A 22 77.19 -19.86 -17.30
CA ASN A 22 75.74 -19.64 -17.38
C ASN A 22 75.50 -18.60 -18.47
N PRO A 23 74.80 -18.92 -19.54
CA PRO A 23 74.21 -17.92 -20.37
C PRO A 23 72.99 -17.31 -19.61
N CYS A 24 73.28 -16.16 -19.02
CA CYS A 24 72.18 -15.31 -18.51
C CYS A 24 71.39 -14.82 -19.72
N LEU A 25 70.37 -15.65 -20.13
CA LEU A 25 69.33 -15.23 -21.01
C LEU A 25 68.43 -14.31 -20.19
N SER A 26 68.86 -13.09 -20.04
CA SER A 26 67.95 -11.99 -19.68
C SER A 26 66.99 -11.78 -20.87
N ALA A 27 65.87 -12.52 -20.85
CA ALA A 27 64.75 -12.17 -21.67
C ALA A 27 64.27 -10.78 -21.20
N CYS A 28 64.82 -9.73 -21.76
CA CYS A 28 64.26 -8.40 -21.72
C CYS A 28 62.85 -8.51 -22.36
N ARG A 29 61.84 -8.77 -21.53
CA ARG A 29 60.48 -8.51 -21.92
C ARG A 29 60.39 -7.01 -22.21
N SER A 30 60.34 -6.66 -23.49
CA SER A 30 60.02 -5.30 -23.89
C SER A 30 58.66 -4.99 -23.35
N VAL A 31 58.57 -4.17 -22.34
CA VAL A 31 57.32 -3.57 -21.87
C VAL A 31 56.95 -2.58 -22.95
N GLY A 32 56.10 -3.04 -23.88
CA GLY A 32 55.50 -2.16 -24.91
C GLY A 32 54.68 -1.10 -24.17
N GLY A 33 55.10 0.15 -24.29
CA GLY A 33 54.29 1.29 -23.79
C GLY A 33 53.02 1.41 -24.66
N PHE A 34 51.91 1.75 -23.98
CA PHE A 34 50.65 2.02 -24.69
C PHE A 34 50.81 3.20 -25.68
N THR A 35 50.27 3.04 -26.87
CA THR A 35 50.23 4.15 -27.82
C THR A 35 49.05 5.12 -27.45
N LEU A 36 49.25 6.40 -27.74
CA LEU A 36 48.20 7.41 -27.49
C LEU A 36 46.89 7.06 -28.20
N ILE A 37 46.95 6.47 -29.40
CA ILE A 37 45.78 6.05 -30.16
C ILE A 37 45.01 4.91 -29.49
N GLU A 38 45.70 3.97 -28.85
CA GLU A 38 45.13 2.84 -28.14
C GLU A 38 44.33 3.31 -26.92
N VAL A 39 44.87 4.30 -26.16
CA VAL A 39 44.17 4.93 -25.04
C VAL A 39 42.94 5.69 -25.52
N LEU A 40 43.02 6.41 -26.66
CA LEU A 40 41.86 7.12 -27.23
C LEU A 40 40.76 6.16 -27.66
N ILE A 41 41.12 5.06 -28.31
CA ILE A 41 40.12 4.04 -28.69
C ILE A 41 39.48 3.38 -27.48
N ALA A 42 40.29 3.03 -26.49
CA ALA A 42 39.80 2.46 -25.23
C ALA A 42 38.81 3.40 -24.51
N MET A 43 39.17 4.70 -24.41
CA MET A 43 38.24 5.72 -23.84
C MET A 43 36.96 5.88 -24.64
N ALA A 44 37.04 5.85 -25.97
CA ALA A 44 35.84 5.94 -26.82
C ALA A 44 34.89 4.73 -26.62
N ILE A 45 35.44 3.53 -26.54
CA ILE A 45 34.66 2.31 -26.26
C ILE A 45 34.08 2.35 -24.87
N PHE A 46 34.85 2.77 -23.87
CA PHE A 46 34.38 2.92 -22.50
C PHE A 46 33.26 3.94 -22.38
N ALA A 47 33.40 5.10 -23.04
CA ALA A 47 32.34 6.12 -23.07
C ALA A 47 31.04 5.60 -23.71
N LEU A 48 31.17 4.84 -24.80
CA LEU A 48 29.99 4.22 -25.44
C LEU A 48 29.32 3.20 -24.51
N MET A 49 30.08 2.33 -23.88
CA MET A 49 29.57 1.35 -22.91
C MET A 49 28.89 2.05 -21.71
N ALA A 50 29.54 3.08 -21.18
CA ALA A 50 28.98 3.87 -20.08
C ALA A 50 27.65 4.55 -20.48
N ALA A 51 27.56 5.10 -21.70
CA ALA A 51 26.34 5.71 -22.21
C ALA A 51 25.20 4.69 -22.36
N VAL A 52 25.49 3.50 -22.87
CA VAL A 52 24.48 2.41 -22.98
C VAL A 52 24.04 1.93 -21.60
N ALA A 53 24.97 1.72 -20.68
CA ALA A 53 24.67 1.31 -19.31
C ALA A 53 23.83 2.36 -18.57
N TYR A 54 24.14 3.63 -18.74
CA TYR A 54 23.38 4.73 -18.15
C TYR A 54 21.93 4.78 -18.70
N ARG A 55 21.76 4.65 -20.03
CA ARG A 55 20.41 4.58 -20.63
C ARG A 55 19.61 3.37 -20.13
N GLY A 56 20.25 2.22 -20.00
CA GLY A 56 19.61 1.03 -19.43
C GLY A 56 19.16 1.25 -17.99
N LEU A 57 20.01 1.87 -17.16
CA LEU A 57 19.68 2.17 -15.78
C LEU A 57 18.50 3.14 -15.65
N THR A 58 18.52 4.25 -16.41
CA THR A 58 17.41 5.22 -16.38
C THR A 58 16.09 4.59 -16.81
N ALA A 59 16.09 3.76 -17.86
CA ALA A 59 14.89 3.06 -18.31
C ALA A 59 14.30 2.13 -17.23
N ILE A 60 15.17 1.43 -16.49
CA ILE A 60 14.73 0.58 -15.37
C ILE A 60 14.14 1.42 -14.22
N LEU A 61 14.78 2.54 -13.87
CA LEU A 61 14.27 3.43 -12.83
C LEU A 61 12.91 4.03 -13.20
N ASP A 62 12.74 4.47 -14.43
CA ASP A 62 11.46 5.00 -14.94
C ASP A 62 10.36 3.92 -14.93
N ALA A 63 10.69 2.70 -15.36
CA ALA A 63 9.76 1.59 -15.30
C ALA A 63 9.36 1.25 -13.86
N LYS A 64 10.32 1.22 -12.94
CA LYS A 64 10.06 1.00 -11.52
C LYS A 64 9.12 2.06 -10.93
N GLN A 65 9.37 3.34 -11.20
CA GLN A 65 8.51 4.44 -10.71
C GLN A 65 7.06 4.29 -11.17
N ARG A 66 6.84 3.88 -12.44
CA ARG A 66 5.49 3.64 -12.95
C ARG A 66 4.81 2.47 -12.23
N VAL A 67 5.54 1.38 -12.01
CA VAL A 67 5.00 0.21 -11.28
C VAL A 67 4.69 0.57 -9.82
N ASP A 68 5.57 1.32 -9.16
CA ASP A 68 5.36 1.74 -7.78
C ASP A 68 4.12 2.66 -7.65
N ALA A 69 3.95 3.62 -8.58
CA ALA A 69 2.78 4.49 -8.59
C ALA A 69 1.47 3.71 -8.81
N GLU A 70 1.48 2.72 -9.72
CA GLU A 70 0.32 1.87 -9.97
C GLU A 70 -0.01 0.98 -8.75
N ASN A 71 1.01 0.40 -8.12
CA ASN A 71 0.85 -0.38 -6.90
C ASN A 71 0.30 0.45 -5.74
N ASP A 72 0.76 1.70 -5.58
CA ASP A 72 0.24 2.61 -4.54
C ASP A 72 -1.22 2.96 -4.78
N LYS A 73 -1.63 3.19 -6.03
CA LYS A 73 -3.04 3.39 -6.41
C LYS A 73 -3.90 2.20 -5.97
N TRP A 74 -3.54 0.99 -6.36
CA TRP A 74 -4.29 -0.22 -6.03
C TRP A 74 -4.30 -0.52 -4.54
N ARG A 75 -3.19 -0.27 -3.85
CA ARG A 75 -3.11 -0.42 -2.40
C ARG A 75 -4.07 0.52 -1.67
N ASN A 76 -4.13 1.79 -2.07
CA ASN A 76 -5.03 2.78 -1.45
C ASN A 76 -6.50 2.39 -1.64
N ILE A 77 -6.89 1.90 -2.81
CA ILE A 77 -8.25 1.39 -3.06
C ILE A 77 -8.54 0.13 -2.24
N GLY A 78 -7.58 -0.79 -2.16
CA GLY A 78 -7.69 -1.97 -1.30
C GLY A 78 -7.92 -1.61 0.17
N LEU A 79 -7.18 -0.63 0.69
CA LEU A 79 -7.35 -0.13 2.06
C LEU A 79 -8.72 0.53 2.27
N LEU A 80 -9.22 1.29 1.29
CA LEU A 80 -10.56 1.86 1.34
C LEU A 80 -11.63 0.76 1.49
N PHE A 81 -11.61 -0.25 0.62
CA PHE A 81 -12.56 -1.35 0.69
C PHE A 81 -12.43 -2.16 1.99
N THR A 82 -11.21 -2.45 2.42
CA THR A 82 -10.96 -3.16 3.69
C THR A 82 -11.53 -2.39 4.88
N ARG A 83 -11.38 -1.06 4.89
CA ARG A 83 -11.94 -0.22 5.94
C ARG A 83 -13.47 -0.23 5.89
N LEU A 84 -14.06 -0.04 4.70
CA LEU A 84 -15.50 -0.04 4.50
C LEU A 84 -16.12 -1.37 4.93
N GLU A 85 -15.50 -2.49 4.55
CA GLU A 85 -15.92 -3.83 4.93
C GLU A 85 -15.86 -4.01 6.46
N ARG A 86 -14.74 -3.66 7.08
CA ARG A 86 -14.60 -3.73 8.52
C ARG A 86 -15.63 -2.88 9.27
N ASP A 87 -15.91 -1.67 8.77
CA ASP A 87 -16.85 -0.77 9.41
C ASP A 87 -18.30 -1.26 9.23
N LEU A 88 -18.66 -1.83 8.08
CA LEU A 88 -20.00 -2.38 7.82
C LEU A 88 -20.26 -3.72 8.54
N THR A 89 -19.26 -4.58 8.67
CA THR A 89 -19.42 -5.87 9.38
C THR A 89 -19.72 -5.72 10.87
N VAL A 90 -19.46 -4.55 11.45
CA VAL A 90 -19.82 -4.22 12.84
C VAL A 90 -20.94 -3.16 12.90
N ALA A 91 -21.72 -3.00 11.83
CA ALA A 91 -22.87 -2.11 11.81
C ALA A 91 -23.90 -2.55 12.86
N ALA A 92 -24.49 -1.57 13.53
CA ALA A 92 -25.44 -1.81 14.61
C ALA A 92 -26.83 -1.23 14.24
N PRO A 93 -27.93 -1.94 14.51
CA PRO A 93 -29.29 -1.52 14.23
C PRO A 93 -29.76 -0.45 15.24
N ARG A 94 -28.95 0.59 15.43
CA ARG A 94 -29.20 1.65 16.42
C ARG A 94 -29.40 3.01 15.75
N PRO A 95 -30.65 3.51 15.67
CA PRO A 95 -30.94 4.89 15.32
C PRO A 95 -30.29 5.86 16.29
N ILE A 96 -30.00 7.05 15.85
CA ILE A 96 -29.39 8.11 16.66
C ILE A 96 -30.30 9.33 16.73
N ARG A 97 -30.05 10.20 17.70
CA ARG A 97 -30.61 11.55 17.70
C ARG A 97 -29.75 12.43 16.80
N ASP A 98 -30.42 13.16 15.90
CA ASP A 98 -29.76 14.08 14.97
C ASP A 98 -30.17 15.51 15.30
N SER A 99 -29.27 16.44 15.04
CA SER A 99 -29.51 17.87 15.23
C SER A 99 -30.58 18.47 14.32
N THR A 100 -30.86 17.83 13.18
CA THR A 100 -31.79 18.31 12.14
C THR A 100 -33.11 17.55 12.14
N LYS A 101 -33.13 16.34 12.68
CA LYS A 101 -34.29 15.46 12.81
C LYS A 101 -34.33 14.89 14.23
N PRO A 102 -35.50 14.59 14.77
CA PRO A 102 -35.58 13.96 16.11
C PRO A 102 -34.79 12.68 16.18
N TYR A 103 -34.74 11.92 15.07
CA TYR A 103 -33.99 10.68 14.94
C TYR A 103 -33.46 10.52 13.51
N ALA A 104 -32.26 10.01 13.38
CA ALA A 104 -31.69 9.53 12.12
C ALA A 104 -31.57 8.01 12.14
N ASP A 105 -31.67 7.42 10.96
CA ASP A 105 -31.69 5.98 10.78
C ASP A 105 -30.36 5.33 11.21
N ALA A 106 -30.42 4.07 11.65
CA ALA A 106 -29.25 3.27 11.98
C ALA A 106 -28.25 3.19 10.82
N LEU A 107 -28.79 3.00 9.60
CA LEU A 107 -28.06 3.13 8.36
C LEU A 107 -28.86 4.01 7.39
N ALA A 108 -28.22 5.01 6.83
CA ALA A 108 -28.78 5.90 5.80
C ALA A 108 -27.87 5.87 4.57
N GLY A 109 -28.44 5.56 3.43
CA GLY A 109 -27.78 5.55 2.14
C GLY A 109 -28.50 6.46 1.16
N GLU A 110 -27.85 7.53 0.73
CA GLU A 110 -28.41 8.56 -0.13
C GLU A 110 -27.49 8.74 -1.36
N ALA A 111 -28.09 8.82 -2.54
CA ALA A 111 -27.33 9.09 -3.76
C ALA A 111 -26.82 10.54 -3.81
N VAL A 112 -27.53 11.46 -3.14
CA VAL A 112 -27.22 12.89 -3.15
C VAL A 112 -26.83 13.33 -1.75
N ILE A 113 -25.66 13.95 -1.64
CA ILE A 113 -25.16 14.53 -0.39
C ILE A 113 -25.91 15.84 -0.13
N VAL A 114 -26.55 15.93 1.04
CA VAL A 114 -27.25 17.12 1.48
C VAL A 114 -26.48 17.78 2.63
N GLY A 115 -26.14 19.04 2.45
CA GLY A 115 -25.42 19.83 3.46
C GLY A 115 -23.90 19.62 3.46
N GLU A 116 -23.22 20.46 4.20
CA GLU A 116 -21.73 20.49 4.26
C GLU A 116 -21.13 19.20 4.84
N TYR A 117 -21.85 18.57 5.75
CA TYR A 117 -21.41 17.34 6.44
C TYR A 117 -22.26 16.12 6.06
N GLY A 118 -22.99 16.20 4.94
CA GLY A 118 -23.74 15.07 4.41
C GLY A 118 -22.83 13.93 3.96
N ALA A 119 -23.34 12.70 4.02
CA ALA A 119 -22.64 11.50 3.58
C ALA A 119 -23.52 10.73 2.59
N GLN A 120 -22.88 10.03 1.63
CA GLN A 120 -23.56 9.11 0.72
C GLN A 120 -23.99 7.83 1.42
N LEU A 121 -23.21 7.42 2.43
CA LEU A 121 -23.50 6.31 3.31
C LEU A 121 -23.16 6.73 4.75
N ALA A 122 -24.10 6.66 5.66
CA ALA A 122 -23.88 6.92 7.08
C ALA A 122 -24.56 5.84 7.93
N PHE A 123 -23.85 5.32 8.91
CA PHE A 123 -24.38 4.26 9.77
C PHE A 123 -23.78 4.29 11.17
N THR A 124 -24.47 3.67 12.09
CA THR A 124 -23.95 3.38 13.42
C THR A 124 -23.19 2.07 13.38
N ARG A 125 -21.95 2.08 13.86
CA ARG A 125 -21.16 0.87 14.05
C ARG A 125 -20.79 0.71 15.53
N MET A 126 -20.52 -0.52 15.94
CA MET A 126 -19.82 -0.75 17.21
C MET A 126 -18.36 -0.30 17.09
N GLY A 127 -17.78 0.23 18.13
CA GLY A 127 -16.37 0.59 18.16
C GLY A 127 -15.49 -0.62 17.91
N SER A 128 -14.25 -0.38 17.48
CA SER A 128 -13.28 -1.47 17.34
C SER A 128 -13.12 -2.21 18.67
N PRO A 129 -12.99 -3.55 18.65
CA PRO A 129 -12.64 -4.30 19.85
C PRO A 129 -11.33 -3.74 20.43
N ASP A 130 -11.30 -3.59 21.73
CA ASP A 130 -10.07 -3.32 22.45
C ASP A 130 -9.19 -4.59 22.53
N ASP A 131 -8.04 -4.50 23.19
CA ASP A 131 -7.13 -5.63 23.35
C ASP A 131 -7.76 -6.82 24.11
N THR A 132 -8.92 -6.61 24.77
CA THR A 132 -9.68 -7.64 25.47
C THR A 132 -10.75 -8.29 24.59
N GLY A 133 -10.93 -7.83 23.35
CA GLY A 133 -11.93 -8.32 22.41
C GLY A 133 -13.34 -7.77 22.66
N VAL A 134 -13.52 -6.86 23.61
CA VAL A 134 -14.80 -6.20 23.88
C VAL A 134 -15.01 -5.10 22.85
N LEU A 135 -16.18 -5.11 22.20
CA LEU A 135 -16.57 -4.07 21.26
C LEU A 135 -16.67 -2.72 22.01
N GLY A 136 -16.01 -1.71 21.48
CA GLY A 136 -16.05 -0.35 22.03
C GLY A 136 -17.43 0.29 21.89
N ALA A 137 -17.56 1.50 22.45
CA ALA A 137 -18.80 2.26 22.38
C ALA A 137 -19.26 2.48 20.94
N PRO A 138 -20.59 2.47 20.67
CA PRO A 138 -21.13 2.72 19.35
C PRO A 138 -20.75 4.11 18.85
N GLN A 139 -20.42 4.19 17.56
CA GLN A 139 -19.96 5.41 16.90
C GLN A 139 -20.70 5.62 15.58
N ARG A 140 -21.02 6.87 15.25
CA ARG A 140 -21.55 7.25 13.95
C ARG A 140 -20.40 7.45 12.97
N VAL A 141 -20.51 6.84 11.80
CA VAL A 141 -19.53 6.94 10.71
C VAL A 141 -20.27 7.29 9.42
N GLY A 142 -19.64 8.13 8.59
CA GLY A 142 -20.16 8.46 7.25
C GLY A 142 -19.07 8.33 6.21
N TYR A 143 -19.46 7.98 5.00
CA TYR A 143 -18.60 7.96 3.81
C TYR A 143 -19.14 8.92 2.78
N ARG A 144 -18.27 9.76 2.23
CA ARG A 144 -18.65 10.68 1.14
C ARG A 144 -17.54 10.85 0.14
N LEU A 145 -17.93 11.14 -1.09
CA LEU A 145 -17.01 11.62 -2.13
C LEU A 145 -17.10 13.15 -2.21
N LYS A 146 -15.98 13.83 -1.99
CA LYS A 146 -15.88 15.28 -2.10
C LYS A 146 -14.62 15.68 -2.87
N ASN A 147 -14.77 16.42 -3.95
CA ASN A 147 -13.65 16.90 -4.78
C ASN A 147 -12.71 15.78 -5.28
N GLY A 148 -13.24 14.60 -5.57
CA GLY A 148 -12.44 13.45 -6.00
C GLY A 148 -11.72 12.69 -4.88
N ASN A 149 -12.01 13.04 -3.61
CA ASN A 149 -11.47 12.37 -2.44
C ASN A 149 -12.60 11.65 -1.69
N VAL A 150 -12.36 10.42 -1.30
CA VAL A 150 -13.25 9.73 -0.36
C VAL A 150 -12.88 10.13 1.04
N GLU A 151 -13.83 10.72 1.74
CA GLU A 151 -13.70 11.13 3.13
C GLU A 151 -14.55 10.23 4.03
N VAL A 152 -13.96 9.82 5.16
CA VAL A 152 -14.69 9.23 6.27
C VAL A 152 -14.99 10.30 7.28
N LEU A 153 -16.25 10.44 7.63
CA LEU A 153 -16.75 11.35 8.65
C LEU A 153 -16.91 10.57 9.96
N LEU A 154 -16.24 11.01 11.00
CA LEU A 154 -16.31 10.41 12.32
C LEU A 154 -16.97 11.42 13.28
N TRP A 155 -18.12 11.06 13.84
CA TRP A 155 -18.75 11.89 14.88
C TRP A 155 -18.17 11.55 16.24
N PRO A 156 -17.78 12.55 17.05
CA PRO A 156 -17.18 12.33 18.36
C PRO A 156 -18.15 11.72 19.37
N VAL A 157 -19.45 11.93 19.16
CA VAL A 157 -20.53 11.37 19.99
C VAL A 157 -21.61 10.77 19.09
N LEU A 158 -22.31 9.76 19.61
CA LEU A 158 -23.32 9.05 18.85
C LEU A 158 -24.56 9.92 18.59
N ASP A 159 -25.14 10.48 19.67
CA ASP A 159 -26.28 11.38 19.60
C ASP A 159 -25.80 12.82 19.37
N GLN A 160 -26.21 13.39 18.23
CA GLN A 160 -25.65 14.64 17.72
C GLN A 160 -26.45 15.86 18.21
N ALA A 161 -25.78 16.78 18.90
CA ALA A 161 -26.30 18.09 19.21
C ALA A 161 -26.13 19.03 17.99
N PRO A 162 -26.84 20.17 17.93
CA PRO A 162 -26.79 21.10 16.78
C PRO A 162 -25.39 21.61 16.37
N ARG A 163 -24.40 21.45 17.22
CA ARG A 163 -23.00 21.87 16.98
C ARG A 163 -22.02 20.69 16.94
N THR A 164 -22.52 19.45 16.95
CA THR A 164 -21.66 18.28 16.83
C THR A 164 -21.26 18.10 15.36
N LEU A 165 -20.04 18.51 15.04
CA LEU A 165 -19.49 18.37 13.69
C LEU A 165 -18.64 17.11 13.62
N PRO A 166 -18.69 16.36 12.50
CA PRO A 166 -17.83 15.23 12.27
C PRO A 166 -16.42 15.68 11.88
N GLU A 167 -15.44 14.83 12.17
CA GLU A 167 -14.08 14.98 11.67
C GLU A 167 -13.93 14.29 10.33
N PRO A 168 -13.66 15.03 9.23
CA PRO A 168 -13.41 14.44 7.93
C PRO A 168 -11.97 13.92 7.83
N ASN A 169 -11.82 12.67 7.45
CA ASN A 169 -10.52 12.06 7.18
C ASN A 169 -10.48 11.53 5.75
N ILE A 170 -9.56 12.02 4.93
CA ILE A 170 -9.35 11.55 3.56
C ILE A 170 -8.70 10.16 3.63
N ILE A 171 -9.31 9.18 2.96
CA ILE A 171 -8.84 7.79 2.94
C ILE A 171 -8.49 7.30 1.54
N ALA A 172 -8.99 7.96 0.49
CA ALA A 172 -8.61 7.69 -0.89
C ALA A 172 -8.73 8.95 -1.72
N THR A 173 -7.95 9.04 -2.78
CA THR A 173 -7.92 10.15 -3.74
C THR A 173 -8.15 9.64 -5.16
N ASP A 174 -8.33 10.56 -6.10
CA ASP A 174 -8.49 10.25 -7.54
C ASP A 174 -9.71 9.37 -7.88
N ILE A 175 -10.76 9.54 -7.09
CA ILE A 175 -12.06 8.91 -7.31
C ILE A 175 -12.94 9.83 -8.16
N ALA A 176 -13.52 9.28 -9.24
CA ALA A 176 -14.49 9.97 -10.07
C ALA A 176 -15.91 9.83 -9.52
N GLU A 177 -16.26 8.61 -9.08
CA GLU A 177 -17.60 8.31 -8.61
C GLU A 177 -17.58 7.26 -7.50
N MET A 178 -18.49 7.38 -6.55
CA MET A 178 -18.72 6.40 -5.49
C MET A 178 -20.23 6.22 -5.32
N THR A 179 -20.73 5.00 -5.51
CA THR A 179 -22.16 4.68 -5.40
C THR A 179 -22.37 3.45 -4.53
N PHE A 180 -23.56 3.39 -3.93
CA PHE A 180 -23.99 2.29 -3.08
C PHE A 180 -25.33 1.74 -3.50
N ARG A 181 -25.50 0.42 -3.40
CA ARG A 181 -26.79 -0.26 -3.50
C ARG A 181 -26.97 -1.17 -2.29
N TYR A 182 -28.20 -1.39 -1.91
CA TYR A 182 -28.58 -2.04 -0.66
C TYR A 182 -29.47 -3.24 -0.95
N LEU A 183 -29.12 -4.43 -0.46
CA LEU A 183 -29.93 -5.62 -0.61
C LEU A 183 -30.93 -5.69 0.54
N ASP A 184 -32.22 -5.62 0.21
CA ASP A 184 -33.27 -5.72 1.22
C ASP A 184 -33.54 -7.18 1.65
N THR A 185 -34.42 -7.35 2.62
CA THR A 185 -34.84 -8.68 3.12
C THR A 185 -35.59 -9.52 2.08
N ASN A 186 -36.15 -8.88 1.02
CA ASN A 186 -36.81 -9.55 -0.08
C ASN A 186 -35.88 -9.90 -1.23
N GLN A 187 -34.58 -9.80 -1.02
CA GLN A 187 -33.55 -10.02 -2.03
C GLN A 187 -33.64 -9.05 -3.23
N GLN A 188 -34.11 -7.83 -2.99
CA GLN A 188 -34.20 -6.78 -4.00
C GLN A 188 -33.16 -5.71 -3.75
N TRP A 189 -32.48 -5.28 -4.82
CA TRP A 189 -31.52 -4.20 -4.75
C TRP A 189 -32.19 -2.84 -4.74
N GLN A 190 -31.95 -2.07 -3.70
CA GLN A 190 -32.45 -0.72 -3.50
C GLN A 190 -31.36 0.32 -3.74
N PRO A 191 -31.64 1.43 -4.45
CA PRO A 191 -30.65 2.48 -4.70
C PRO A 191 -30.46 3.41 -3.49
N ARG A 192 -31.32 3.33 -2.48
CA ARG A 192 -31.28 4.11 -1.23
C ARG A 192 -31.73 3.28 -0.05
N TRP A 193 -31.32 3.69 1.12
CA TRP A 193 -31.66 3.05 2.38
C TRP A 193 -32.00 4.06 3.48
N PRO A 194 -32.98 3.84 4.38
CA PRO A 194 -33.89 2.71 4.35
C PRO A 194 -34.92 2.81 3.20
N PRO A 195 -35.61 1.69 2.88
CA PRO A 195 -36.74 1.74 1.94
C PRO A 195 -37.83 2.74 2.40
N PRO A 196 -38.65 3.29 1.50
CA PRO A 196 -39.72 4.19 1.89
C PRO A 196 -40.65 3.57 2.94
N GLY A 197 -40.84 4.27 4.05
CA GLY A 197 -41.65 3.79 5.17
C GLY A 197 -41.84 4.86 6.25
N ASN A 198 -42.69 4.55 7.24
CA ASN A 198 -42.89 5.42 8.38
C ASN A 198 -42.03 4.97 9.55
N TYR A 199 -40.95 5.71 9.82
CA TYR A 199 -39.98 5.44 10.89
C TYR A 199 -39.95 6.63 11.86
N PRO A 200 -40.93 6.79 12.76
CA PRO A 200 -41.04 7.97 13.63
C PRO A 200 -39.85 8.17 14.58
N ASN A 201 -39.17 7.07 14.95
CA ASN A 201 -38.03 7.08 15.82
C ASN A 201 -36.72 6.72 15.09
N GLY A 202 -36.67 6.93 13.76
CA GLY A 202 -35.60 6.44 12.93
C GLY A 202 -35.68 4.94 12.65
N SER A 203 -35.20 4.52 11.49
CA SER A 203 -35.19 3.10 11.12
C SER A 203 -34.00 2.39 11.80
N SER A 204 -34.29 1.25 12.43
CA SER A 204 -33.28 0.29 12.90
C SER A 204 -32.91 -0.75 11.86
N LEU A 205 -33.55 -0.70 10.67
CA LEU A 205 -33.31 -1.68 9.62
C LEU A 205 -31.88 -1.57 9.09
N LEU A 206 -31.23 -2.72 8.96
CA LEU A 206 -30.00 -2.87 8.22
C LEU A 206 -30.28 -3.65 6.93
N PRO A 207 -29.61 -3.36 5.81
CA PRO A 207 -29.69 -4.19 4.62
C PRO A 207 -28.93 -5.52 4.87
N ASN A 208 -29.29 -6.56 4.12
CA ASN A 208 -28.56 -7.83 4.17
C ASN A 208 -27.13 -7.68 3.64
N ALA A 209 -26.98 -6.87 2.59
CA ALA A 209 -25.68 -6.55 2.01
C ALA A 209 -25.66 -5.14 1.44
N VAL A 210 -24.47 -4.57 1.34
CA VAL A 210 -24.17 -3.31 0.66
C VAL A 210 -23.23 -3.60 -0.49
N GLU A 211 -23.60 -3.19 -1.69
CA GLU A 211 -22.71 -3.16 -2.83
C GLU A 211 -22.12 -1.75 -2.96
N ALA A 212 -20.82 -1.65 -2.90
CA ALA A 212 -20.07 -0.42 -3.11
C ALA A 212 -19.40 -0.45 -4.47
N THR A 213 -19.68 0.53 -5.31
CA THR A 213 -19.03 0.74 -6.61
C THR A 213 -18.18 2.00 -6.54
N ILE A 214 -16.90 1.87 -6.87
CA ILE A 214 -15.95 2.98 -6.90
C ILE A 214 -15.33 3.04 -8.30
N THR A 215 -15.49 4.19 -8.94
CA THR A 215 -14.89 4.49 -10.25
C THR A 215 -13.76 5.47 -10.07
N LEU A 216 -12.57 5.12 -10.55
CA LEU A 216 -11.38 5.95 -10.53
C LEU A 216 -11.43 7.01 -11.64
N LYS A 217 -10.71 8.12 -11.50
CA LYS A 217 -10.56 9.11 -12.58
C LYS A 217 -9.86 8.54 -13.82
N SER A 218 -9.07 7.49 -13.66
CA SER A 218 -8.43 6.73 -14.75
C SER A 218 -9.42 5.86 -15.55
N GLY A 219 -10.67 5.70 -15.05
CA GLY A 219 -11.75 5.00 -15.75
C GLY A 219 -12.02 3.58 -15.26
N GLU A 220 -11.17 3.01 -14.41
CA GLU A 220 -11.41 1.70 -13.84
C GLU A 220 -12.54 1.75 -12.80
N SER A 221 -13.41 0.77 -12.80
CA SER A 221 -14.50 0.62 -11.83
C SER A 221 -14.36 -0.70 -11.07
N LEU A 222 -14.47 -0.60 -9.75
CA LEU A 222 -14.39 -1.74 -8.84
C LEU A 222 -15.69 -1.84 -8.06
N VAL A 223 -16.17 -3.07 -7.94
CA VAL A 223 -17.39 -3.39 -7.20
C VAL A 223 -17.06 -4.31 -6.05
N ARG A 224 -17.55 -4.01 -4.86
CA ARG A 224 -17.42 -4.85 -3.68
C ARG A 224 -18.78 -5.09 -3.05
N LEU A 225 -19.09 -6.35 -2.83
CA LEU A 225 -20.25 -6.77 -2.05
C LEU A 225 -19.81 -7.04 -0.61
N ILE A 226 -20.53 -6.47 0.34
CA ILE A 226 -20.25 -6.55 1.77
C ILE A 226 -21.52 -6.99 2.49
N ASP A 227 -21.48 -8.14 3.15
CA ASP A 227 -22.57 -8.63 3.95
C ASP A 227 -22.61 -7.92 5.30
N LEU A 228 -23.80 -7.57 5.76
CA LEU A 228 -23.99 -6.97 7.08
C LEU A 228 -24.43 -8.03 8.10
N PRO A 229 -24.21 -7.78 9.40
CA PRO A 229 -24.69 -8.68 10.43
C PRO A 229 -26.21 -8.80 10.36
N THR A 230 -26.70 -10.02 10.18
CA THR A 230 -28.14 -10.33 10.29
C THR A 230 -28.54 -10.26 11.75
N THR A 231 -29.53 -9.42 12.05
CA THR A 231 -30.14 -9.31 13.39
C THR A 231 -31.14 -10.42 13.66
#